data_79c07a9ee38c07d3cc5c999a4e33d68d
#
_entry.id   79c07a9ee38c07d3cc5c999a4e33d68d
#
_cell.length_a   1.000
_cell.length_b   1.000
_cell.length_c   1.000
_cell.angle_alpha   90.00
_cell.angle_beta   90.00
_cell.angle_gamma   90.00
#
_symmetry.space_group_name_H-M   'P 1'
#
loop_
_entity.id
_entity.type
_entity.pdbx_description
1 polymer ?
#
loop_
_entity_poly.entity_id
_entity_poly.type
_entity_poly.pdbx_seq_one_letter_code
_entity_poly.pdbx_strand_id
1 'polypeptide(L)'
;MKTIAVDVNPATRAVMTGTEVYTKEVCSRLQAAAPEMGWRFFASRPRAGLGVDAMVIPFRRLWSQVRLPLALATERPNLLFVPAHAVPFAWPGKALTVVHDLAFERHPQAYSAAERAYLKLTTRWATMRCSLLIAVSESTKADLVSAYEVRPERIRVVPLGTAEPSSDIAPASRLTKLGIDGDFVLQVGRIEARKNQTAALAAVERLDGVTLVVAGPERDPQLAAKLRLSPRCRVLGRVDQPTLELLYKRARAVVVPSLYEGFGLPVLEAMARGKVVVAAKASSLPEVGGEAALYFHDAADPEQLAKVLQVALEDDKLRTSLARAARERARKFTWERTAAGVVDVIRELV
;
A
#
# COMPACT_ATOMS: atom_id res chain seq x y z
N MET A 1 16.40 29.23 6.35
CA MET A 1 15.62 28.14 5.69
C MET A 1 15.79 26.86 6.50
N LYS A 2 14.71 26.18 6.88
CA LYS A 2 14.79 24.92 7.61
C LYS A 2 15.19 23.79 6.68
N THR A 3 16.20 23.01 7.05
CA THR A 3 16.72 21.88 6.26
C THR A 3 16.10 20.57 6.71
N ILE A 4 15.49 19.85 5.78
CA ILE A 4 14.84 18.56 6.00
C ILE A 4 15.63 17.48 5.25
N ALA A 5 16.20 16.54 5.97
CA ALA A 5 16.80 15.34 5.37
C ALA A 5 15.72 14.28 5.14
N VAL A 6 15.74 13.65 3.98
CA VAL A 6 14.73 12.66 3.58
C VAL A 6 15.42 11.35 3.15
N ASP A 7 15.04 10.25 3.78
CA ASP A 7 15.47 8.91 3.37
C ASP A 7 14.64 8.43 2.17
N VAL A 8 15.17 8.53 0.96
CA VAL A 8 14.49 8.03 -0.25
C VAL A 8 14.99 6.64 -0.68
N ASN A 9 15.82 6.01 0.13
CA ASN A 9 16.40 4.71 -0.18
C ASN A 9 15.38 3.60 -0.47
N PRO A 10 14.21 3.52 0.21
CA PRO A 10 13.17 2.54 -0.15
C PRO A 10 12.75 2.64 -1.62
N ALA A 11 12.57 3.85 -2.15
CA ALA A 11 12.19 4.08 -3.54
C ALA A 11 13.25 3.68 -4.57
N THR A 12 14.48 3.33 -4.15
CA THR A 12 15.54 2.86 -5.06
C THR A 12 15.46 1.37 -5.38
N ARG A 13 14.57 0.62 -4.74
CA ARG A 13 14.43 -0.83 -4.96
C ARG A 13 13.86 -1.11 -6.35
N ALA A 14 14.37 -2.16 -7.01
CA ALA A 14 13.90 -2.58 -8.34
C ALA A 14 12.42 -3.00 -8.32
N VAL A 15 12.02 -3.71 -7.27
CA VAL A 15 10.63 -4.14 -7.04
C VAL A 15 10.00 -3.18 -6.04
N MET A 16 8.99 -2.46 -6.49
CA MET A 16 8.23 -1.53 -5.65
C MET A 16 6.97 -2.20 -5.11
N THR A 17 6.75 -2.05 -3.82
CA THR A 17 5.52 -2.40 -3.10
C THR A 17 4.89 -1.12 -2.53
N GLY A 18 3.84 -1.20 -1.76
CA GLY A 18 3.15 -0.01 -1.25
C GLY A 18 4.06 1.02 -0.58
N THR A 19 5.00 0.59 0.26
CA THR A 19 5.94 1.48 0.95
C THR A 19 6.94 2.17 0.00
N GLU A 20 7.45 1.43 -1.00
CA GLU A 20 8.35 1.99 -2.00
C GLU A 20 7.63 2.96 -2.93
N VAL A 21 6.39 2.63 -3.33
CA VAL A 21 5.52 3.54 -4.11
C VAL A 21 5.24 4.80 -3.30
N TYR A 22 4.81 4.67 -2.04
CA TYR A 22 4.62 5.81 -1.14
C TYR A 22 5.85 6.72 -1.10
N THR A 23 7.02 6.12 -0.82
CA THR A 23 8.28 6.88 -0.73
C THR A 23 8.55 7.66 -2.01
N LYS A 24 8.41 7.02 -3.17
CA LYS A 24 8.61 7.67 -4.47
C LYS A 24 7.61 8.81 -4.67
N GLU A 25 6.33 8.51 -4.54
CA GLU A 25 5.25 9.45 -4.90
C GLU A 25 5.21 10.66 -3.95
N VAL A 26 5.43 10.46 -2.65
CA VAL A 26 5.48 11.56 -1.68
C VAL A 26 6.75 12.38 -1.87
N CYS A 27 7.93 11.73 -1.88
CA CYS A 27 9.20 12.47 -1.91
C CYS A 27 9.37 13.29 -3.18
N SER A 28 8.89 12.81 -4.34
CA SER A 28 8.93 13.59 -5.60
C SER A 28 8.06 14.86 -5.58
N ARG A 29 7.14 14.99 -4.61
CA ARG A 29 6.23 16.12 -4.49
C ARG A 29 6.56 17.08 -3.35
N LEU A 30 7.44 16.69 -2.41
CA LEU A 30 7.76 17.50 -1.23
C LEU A 30 8.28 18.89 -1.60
N GLN A 31 9.18 18.97 -2.60
CA GLN A 31 9.77 20.23 -3.01
C GLN A 31 8.73 21.20 -3.61
N ALA A 32 7.79 20.69 -4.37
CA ALA A 32 6.68 21.50 -4.90
C ALA A 32 5.65 21.87 -3.81
N ALA A 33 5.43 20.98 -2.82
CA ALA A 33 4.48 21.23 -1.73
C ALA A 33 5.00 22.23 -0.69
N ALA A 34 6.34 22.37 -0.55
CA ALA A 34 6.96 23.34 0.36
C ALA A 34 8.31 23.84 -0.20
N PRO A 35 8.28 24.75 -1.20
CA PRO A 35 9.51 25.28 -1.82
C PRO A 35 10.35 26.16 -0.88
N GLU A 36 9.77 26.61 0.22
CA GLU A 36 10.44 27.40 1.27
C GLU A 36 11.37 26.57 2.15
N MET A 37 11.28 25.23 2.09
CA MET A 37 12.13 24.32 2.87
C MET A 37 13.37 23.89 2.09
N GLY A 38 14.47 23.65 2.80
CA GLY A 38 15.71 23.08 2.23
C GLY A 38 15.65 21.56 2.22
N TRP A 39 15.22 20.96 1.13
CA TRP A 39 15.14 19.52 0.99
C TRP A 39 16.49 18.89 0.66
N ARG A 40 16.88 17.83 1.38
CA ARG A 40 18.08 17.03 1.14
C ARG A 40 17.69 15.56 1.08
N PHE A 41 17.74 14.95 -0.10
CA PHE A 41 17.35 13.56 -0.32
C PHE A 41 18.57 12.65 -0.29
N PHE A 42 18.47 11.48 0.39
CA PHE A 42 19.55 10.55 0.57
C PHE A 42 19.17 9.15 0.10
N ALA A 43 20.08 8.49 -0.65
CA ALA A 43 19.88 7.14 -1.15
C ALA A 43 21.18 6.33 -1.13
N SER A 44 21.09 4.99 -1.14
CA SER A 44 22.26 4.10 -1.23
C SER A 44 22.74 3.87 -2.66
N ARG A 45 21.88 4.14 -3.63
CA ARG A 45 22.15 3.95 -5.06
C ARG A 45 21.32 4.92 -5.91
N PRO A 46 21.79 5.25 -7.12
CA PRO A 46 21.00 6.06 -8.04
C PRO A 46 19.80 5.26 -8.56
N ARG A 47 18.72 5.96 -8.91
CA ARG A 47 17.58 5.40 -9.61
C ARG A 47 16.99 6.43 -10.58
N ALA A 48 16.88 6.06 -11.86
CA ALA A 48 16.15 6.85 -12.85
C ALA A 48 14.67 6.94 -12.48
N GLY A 49 14.04 8.10 -12.70
CA GLY A 49 12.62 8.32 -12.43
C GLY A 49 12.26 8.41 -10.95
N LEU A 50 13.22 8.70 -10.07
CA LEU A 50 12.96 8.98 -8.65
C LEU A 50 12.20 10.30 -8.44
N GLY A 51 12.35 11.27 -9.38
CA GLY A 51 11.69 12.57 -9.32
C GLY A 51 12.33 13.57 -8.36
N VAL A 52 13.48 13.21 -7.76
CA VAL A 52 14.29 14.08 -6.90
C VAL A 52 15.77 13.86 -7.16
N ASP A 53 16.57 14.91 -6.94
CA ASP A 53 18.02 14.81 -6.92
C ASP A 53 18.48 14.30 -5.55
N ALA A 54 18.91 13.03 -5.50
CA ALA A 54 19.30 12.39 -4.26
C ALA A 54 20.84 12.28 -4.16
N MET A 55 21.37 12.69 -3.02
CA MET A 55 22.76 12.42 -2.65
C MET A 55 22.95 10.92 -2.50
N VAL A 56 23.70 10.32 -3.41
CA VAL A 56 23.97 8.88 -3.40
C VAL A 56 25.17 8.59 -2.51
N ILE A 57 24.94 7.84 -1.44
CA ILE A 57 25.96 7.42 -0.48
C ILE A 57 26.02 5.88 -0.50
N PRO A 58 26.93 5.27 -1.30
CA PRO A 58 26.95 3.84 -1.49
C PRO A 58 27.20 3.07 -0.18
N PHE A 59 26.33 2.08 0.10
CA PHE A 59 26.53 1.12 1.19
C PHE A 59 25.59 -0.09 1.02
N ARG A 60 26.08 -1.31 1.16
CA ARG A 60 25.28 -2.51 0.81
C ARG A 60 24.31 -2.98 1.90
N ARG A 61 24.70 -2.90 3.17
CA ARG A 61 23.89 -3.40 4.30
C ARG A 61 23.83 -2.36 5.41
N LEU A 62 22.74 -2.36 6.19
CA LEU A 62 22.51 -1.45 7.31
C LEU A 62 22.65 0.05 6.94
N TRP A 63 22.34 0.41 5.69
CA TRP A 63 22.52 1.76 5.16
C TRP A 63 21.83 2.81 6.04
N SER A 64 20.54 2.62 6.33
CA SER A 64 19.75 3.52 7.18
C SER A 64 20.25 3.57 8.63
N GLN A 65 20.88 2.51 9.14
CA GLN A 65 21.33 2.46 10.54
C GLN A 65 22.77 2.97 10.74
N VAL A 66 23.62 2.89 9.73
CA VAL A 66 25.05 3.24 9.84
C VAL A 66 25.40 4.41 8.94
N ARG A 67 25.17 4.26 7.64
CA ARG A 67 25.69 5.22 6.66
C ARG A 67 24.90 6.53 6.61
N LEU A 68 23.58 6.45 6.72
CA LEU A 68 22.73 7.63 6.78
C LEU A 68 23.04 8.51 8.01
N PRO A 69 23.08 8.01 9.25
CA PRO A 69 23.44 8.83 10.42
C PRO A 69 24.79 9.52 10.29
N LEU A 70 25.80 8.86 9.73
CA LEU A 70 27.12 9.46 9.50
C LEU A 70 27.07 10.64 8.53
N ALA A 71 26.31 10.52 7.45
CA ALA A 71 26.11 11.63 6.51
C ALA A 71 25.32 12.78 7.15
N LEU A 72 24.30 12.48 7.93
CA LEU A 72 23.51 13.48 8.63
C LEU A 72 24.27 14.23 9.72
N ALA A 73 25.33 13.64 10.29
CA ALA A 73 26.19 14.28 11.27
C ALA A 73 26.93 15.51 10.68
N THR A 74 27.26 15.48 9.39
CA THR A 74 27.87 16.62 8.66
C THR A 74 26.83 17.62 8.19
N GLU A 75 25.70 17.13 7.68
CA GLU A 75 24.62 17.98 7.11
C GLU A 75 23.80 18.73 8.18
N ARG A 76 23.71 18.21 9.40
CA ARG A 76 22.99 18.77 10.56
C ARG A 76 21.60 19.30 10.24
N PRO A 77 20.69 18.48 9.62
CA PRO A 77 19.36 18.94 9.29
C PRO A 77 18.53 19.26 10.54
N ASN A 78 17.53 20.11 10.38
CA ASN A 78 16.57 20.42 11.45
C ASN A 78 15.65 19.24 11.77
N LEU A 79 15.35 18.39 10.76
CA LEU A 79 14.51 17.20 10.88
C LEU A 79 14.99 16.12 9.91
N LEU A 80 14.92 14.87 10.35
CA LEU A 80 15.01 13.69 9.49
C LEU A 80 13.60 13.14 9.22
N PHE A 81 13.18 13.11 7.95
CA PHE A 81 11.96 12.44 7.51
C PHE A 81 12.29 11.05 6.95
N VAL A 82 11.70 10.01 7.54
CA VAL A 82 11.83 8.61 7.15
C VAL A 82 10.47 8.10 6.66
N PRO A 83 10.22 8.01 5.34
CA PRO A 83 8.96 7.55 4.77
C PRO A 83 8.60 6.09 5.08
N ALA A 84 9.55 5.32 5.62
CA ALA A 84 9.42 3.90 5.93
C ALA A 84 10.00 3.60 7.31
N HIS A 85 9.25 3.16 8.24
CA HIS A 85 9.44 2.69 9.63
C HIS A 85 10.80 2.87 10.34
N ALA A 86 11.93 2.70 9.68
CA ALA A 86 13.22 2.45 10.33
C ALA A 86 14.01 3.74 10.59
N VAL A 87 13.61 4.51 11.59
CA VAL A 87 14.41 5.63 12.12
C VAL A 87 15.76 5.10 12.62
N PRO A 88 16.90 5.72 12.21
CA PRO A 88 18.21 5.28 12.65
C PRO A 88 18.37 5.36 14.18
N PHE A 89 18.90 4.29 14.81
CA PHE A 89 19.13 4.26 16.25
C PHE A 89 20.14 5.32 16.72
N ALA A 90 21.16 5.58 15.90
CA ALA A 90 22.23 6.54 16.22
C ALA A 90 21.89 8.00 15.86
N TRP A 91 20.65 8.29 15.37
CA TRP A 91 20.26 9.67 15.04
C TRP A 91 19.82 10.46 16.27
N PRO A 92 20.55 11.53 16.70
CA PRO A 92 20.22 12.29 17.91
C PRO A 92 19.18 13.42 17.64
N GLY A 93 19.02 13.83 16.38
CA GLY A 93 18.15 14.96 15.99
C GLY A 93 16.66 14.61 15.98
N LYS A 94 15.82 15.60 15.65
CA LYS A 94 14.38 15.38 15.45
C LYS A 94 14.15 14.41 14.29
N ALA A 95 13.17 13.52 14.43
CA ALA A 95 12.77 12.59 13.39
C ALA A 95 11.25 12.51 13.25
N LEU A 96 10.79 12.29 12.03
CA LEU A 96 9.41 11.96 11.67
C LEU A 96 9.42 10.70 10.83
N THR A 97 8.53 9.76 11.13
CA THR A 97 8.39 8.55 10.32
C THR A 97 6.95 8.23 10.01
N VAL A 98 6.75 7.42 8.97
CA VAL A 98 5.44 6.94 8.53
C VAL A 98 5.30 5.48 8.90
N VAL A 99 4.21 5.15 9.59
CA VAL A 99 3.82 3.79 9.91
C VAL A 99 2.77 3.34 8.91
N HIS A 100 3.15 2.39 8.03
CA HIS A 100 2.30 1.91 6.96
C HIS A 100 1.32 0.84 7.42
N ASP A 101 1.74 -0.06 8.29
CA ASP A 101 0.90 -1.06 8.94
C ASP A 101 1.59 -1.63 10.17
N LEU A 102 0.85 -2.40 10.96
CA LEU A 102 1.34 -3.22 12.05
C LEU A 102 0.96 -4.70 11.86
N ALA A 103 0.98 -5.17 10.60
CA ALA A 103 0.62 -6.53 10.25
C ALA A 103 1.46 -7.59 10.98
N PHE A 104 2.71 -7.30 11.30
CA PHE A 104 3.59 -8.17 12.09
C PHE A 104 3.13 -8.36 13.56
N GLU A 105 2.27 -7.46 14.07
CA GLU A 105 1.61 -7.62 15.37
C GLU A 105 0.29 -8.40 15.25
N ARG A 106 -0.52 -8.07 14.25
CA ARG A 106 -1.86 -8.62 14.06
C ARG A 106 -1.84 -10.02 13.43
N HIS A 107 -0.89 -10.27 12.53
CA HIS A 107 -0.71 -11.53 11.79
C HIS A 107 0.73 -12.04 11.87
N PRO A 108 1.22 -12.36 13.09
CA PRO A 108 2.63 -12.72 13.31
C PRO A 108 3.09 -13.93 12.50
N GLN A 109 2.19 -14.84 12.16
CA GLN A 109 2.45 -16.04 11.37
C GLN A 109 2.88 -15.72 9.91
N ALA A 110 2.64 -14.51 9.41
CA ALA A 110 3.04 -14.08 8.07
C ALA A 110 4.51 -13.61 8.00
N TYR A 111 5.22 -13.62 9.14
CA TYR A 111 6.58 -13.09 9.27
C TYR A 111 7.50 -14.12 9.93
N SER A 112 8.76 -14.17 9.53
CA SER A 112 9.76 -14.92 10.28
C SER A 112 9.99 -14.28 11.67
N ALA A 113 10.46 -15.06 12.64
CA ALA A 113 10.73 -14.56 13.99
C ALA A 113 11.72 -13.39 13.97
N ALA A 114 12.74 -13.45 13.11
CA ALA A 114 13.75 -12.39 12.97
C ALA A 114 13.18 -11.11 12.36
N GLU A 115 12.36 -11.23 11.28
CA GLU A 115 11.65 -10.07 10.69
C GLU A 115 10.74 -9.41 11.73
N ARG A 116 9.96 -10.22 12.43
CA ARG A 116 9.03 -9.72 13.44
C ARG A 116 9.76 -9.00 14.57
N ALA A 117 10.83 -9.60 15.10
CA ALA A 117 11.64 -8.98 16.14
C ALA A 117 12.24 -7.63 15.69
N TYR A 118 12.77 -7.58 14.46
CA TYR A 118 13.30 -6.35 13.88
C TYR A 118 12.21 -5.28 13.72
N LEU A 119 11.04 -5.63 13.16
CA LEU A 119 9.93 -4.68 12.98
C LEU A 119 9.40 -4.16 14.31
N LYS A 120 9.26 -5.02 15.32
CA LYS A 120 8.88 -4.62 16.68
C LYS A 120 9.88 -3.64 17.28
N LEU A 121 11.17 -3.97 17.20
CA LEU A 121 12.23 -3.13 17.74
C LEU A 121 12.25 -1.75 17.06
N THR A 122 12.21 -1.70 15.73
CA THR A 122 12.27 -0.44 14.99
C THR A 122 11.01 0.40 15.18
N THR A 123 9.83 -0.22 15.27
CA THR A 123 8.57 0.49 15.57
C THR A 123 8.59 1.04 16.99
N ARG A 124 8.97 0.22 18.00
CA ARG A 124 9.10 0.69 19.37
C ARG A 124 10.09 1.85 19.49
N TRP A 125 11.22 1.75 18.80
CA TRP A 125 12.20 2.84 18.76
C TRP A 125 11.59 4.11 18.15
N ALA A 126 10.89 4.00 17.02
CA ALA A 126 10.25 5.13 16.38
C ALA A 126 9.18 5.79 17.29
N THR A 127 8.36 4.99 18.00
CA THR A 127 7.36 5.52 18.94
C THR A 127 7.97 6.25 20.15
N MET A 128 9.15 5.86 20.59
CA MET A 128 9.87 6.55 21.66
C MET A 128 10.60 7.80 21.14
N ARG A 129 11.17 7.72 19.93
CA ARG A 129 12.12 8.72 19.42
C ARG A 129 11.45 9.88 18.68
N CYS A 130 10.39 9.64 17.94
CA CYS A 130 9.67 10.66 17.20
C CYS A 130 8.68 11.40 18.08
N SER A 131 8.70 12.74 18.06
CA SER A 131 7.70 13.55 18.78
C SER A 131 6.30 13.39 18.16
N LEU A 132 6.23 13.31 16.82
CA LEU A 132 5.05 12.97 16.05
C LEU A 132 5.33 11.75 15.16
N LEU A 133 4.27 11.01 14.87
CA LEU A 133 4.24 9.89 13.93
C LEU A 133 3.16 10.14 12.89
N ILE A 134 3.39 9.71 11.66
CA ILE A 134 2.34 9.64 10.64
C ILE A 134 1.82 8.21 10.57
N ALA A 135 0.51 8.04 10.72
CA ALA A 135 -0.21 6.80 10.38
C ALA A 135 -0.94 6.98 9.04
N VAL A 136 -0.99 5.94 8.22
CA VAL A 136 -1.62 6.02 6.90
C VAL A 136 -3.15 5.89 6.94
N SER A 137 -3.71 5.52 8.10
CA SER A 137 -5.15 5.35 8.32
C SER A 137 -5.48 5.49 9.82
N GLU A 138 -6.76 5.69 10.14
CA GLU A 138 -7.24 5.65 11.52
C GLU A 138 -7.07 4.25 12.14
N SER A 139 -7.22 3.19 11.33
CA SER A 139 -6.94 1.82 11.75
C SER A 139 -5.48 1.64 12.18
N THR A 140 -4.51 2.12 11.40
CA THR A 140 -3.09 2.08 11.78
C THR A 140 -2.80 2.93 13.02
N LYS A 141 -3.48 4.09 13.16
CA LYS A 141 -3.40 4.91 14.38
C LYS A 141 -3.93 4.14 15.59
N ALA A 142 -5.08 3.51 15.49
CA ALA A 142 -5.65 2.69 16.56
C ALA A 142 -4.71 1.53 16.97
N ASP A 143 -4.05 0.91 15.99
CA ASP A 143 -3.05 -0.13 16.24
C ASP A 143 -1.82 0.40 16.98
N LEU A 144 -1.31 1.60 16.63
CA LEU A 144 -0.21 2.25 17.35
C LEU A 144 -0.59 2.58 18.81
N VAL A 145 -1.81 3.05 19.02
CA VAL A 145 -2.33 3.32 20.37
C VAL A 145 -2.43 2.02 21.16
N SER A 146 -3.02 0.98 20.58
CA SER A 146 -3.31 -0.27 21.29
C SER A 146 -2.07 -1.14 21.53
N ALA A 147 -1.14 -1.23 20.57
CA ALA A 147 0.01 -2.13 20.65
C ALA A 147 1.27 -1.48 21.23
N TYR A 148 1.41 -0.16 21.12
CA TYR A 148 2.60 0.58 21.54
C TYR A 148 2.30 1.71 22.52
N GLU A 149 1.05 1.84 22.98
CA GLU A 149 0.62 2.85 23.97
C GLU A 149 0.99 4.29 23.57
N VAL A 150 1.02 4.55 22.26
CA VAL A 150 1.31 5.89 21.76
C VAL A 150 0.12 6.79 22.02
N ARG A 151 0.34 7.94 22.66
CA ARG A 151 -0.73 8.92 22.89
C ARG A 151 -1.32 9.38 21.54
N PRO A 152 -2.66 9.37 21.37
CA PRO A 152 -3.33 9.67 20.10
C PRO A 152 -2.96 11.03 19.49
N GLU A 153 -2.69 12.04 20.34
CA GLU A 153 -2.29 13.39 19.93
C GLU A 153 -0.87 13.47 19.32
N ARG A 154 -0.06 12.41 19.46
CA ARG A 154 1.24 12.29 18.80
C ARG A 154 1.15 11.65 17.43
N ILE A 155 -0.04 11.26 16.99
CA ILE A 155 -0.23 10.57 15.72
C ILE A 155 -1.07 11.44 14.79
N ARG A 156 -0.52 11.76 13.63
CA ARG A 156 -1.24 12.43 12.53
C ARG A 156 -1.62 11.40 11.49
N VAL A 157 -2.89 11.38 11.10
CA VAL A 157 -3.34 10.49 10.02
C VAL A 157 -3.22 11.22 8.69
N VAL A 158 -2.39 10.67 7.80
CA VAL A 158 -2.20 11.18 6.44
C VAL A 158 -2.47 10.05 5.46
N PRO A 159 -3.66 10.02 4.84
CA PRO A 159 -4.04 8.98 3.89
C PRO A 159 -3.14 8.95 2.65
N LEU A 160 -3.03 7.76 2.03
CA LEU A 160 -2.28 7.59 0.79
C LEU A 160 -3.09 8.09 -0.41
N GLY A 161 -2.36 8.48 -1.44
CA GLY A 161 -2.92 8.73 -2.77
C GLY A 161 -2.91 7.49 -3.66
N THR A 162 -3.49 7.63 -4.83
CA THR A 162 -3.37 6.67 -5.94
C THR A 162 -2.97 7.38 -7.22
N ALA A 163 -2.33 6.63 -8.12
CA ALA A 163 -2.06 7.13 -9.46
C ALA A 163 -3.34 7.15 -10.29
N GLU A 164 -3.47 8.15 -11.14
CA GLU A 164 -4.50 8.18 -12.17
C GLU A 164 -4.39 6.93 -13.08
N PRO A 165 -5.52 6.43 -13.59
CA PRO A 165 -5.51 5.34 -14.56
C PRO A 165 -4.66 5.69 -15.79
N SER A 166 -3.78 4.78 -16.19
CA SER A 166 -2.96 4.99 -17.39
C SER A 166 -3.80 4.75 -18.67
N SER A 167 -3.52 5.57 -19.70
CA SER A 167 -4.04 5.34 -21.06
C SER A 167 -3.25 4.25 -21.80
N ASP A 168 -2.05 3.89 -21.32
CA ASP A 168 -1.25 2.80 -21.87
C ASP A 168 -1.83 1.46 -21.37
N ILE A 169 -2.64 0.84 -22.23
CA ILE A 169 -3.37 -0.40 -21.92
C ILE A 169 -2.95 -1.47 -22.92
N ALA A 170 -2.57 -2.64 -22.41
CA ALA A 170 -2.22 -3.78 -23.25
C ALA A 170 -3.40 -4.19 -24.16
N PRO A 171 -3.13 -4.75 -25.37
CA PRO A 171 -4.18 -5.19 -26.28
C PRO A 171 -4.98 -6.36 -25.68
N ALA A 172 -6.28 -6.47 -26.04
CA ALA A 172 -7.19 -7.47 -25.50
C ALA A 172 -6.69 -8.91 -25.70
N SER A 173 -5.94 -9.19 -26.79
CA SER A 173 -5.30 -10.47 -27.04
C SER A 173 -4.32 -10.92 -25.93
N ARG A 174 -3.89 -10.00 -25.06
CA ARG A 174 -3.07 -10.30 -23.90
C ARG A 174 -3.81 -11.20 -22.90
N LEU A 175 -5.13 -11.04 -22.75
CA LEU A 175 -5.93 -11.88 -21.84
C LEU A 175 -5.90 -13.35 -22.29
N THR A 176 -6.15 -13.61 -23.56
CA THR A 176 -6.07 -14.99 -24.12
C THR A 176 -4.70 -15.59 -23.91
N LYS A 177 -3.61 -14.82 -24.12
CA LYS A 177 -2.24 -15.28 -23.85
C LYS A 177 -1.98 -15.61 -22.37
N LEU A 178 -2.77 -15.01 -21.46
CA LEU A 178 -2.72 -15.27 -20.02
C LEU A 178 -3.70 -16.38 -19.58
N GLY A 179 -4.40 -17.01 -20.54
CA GLY A 179 -5.40 -18.04 -20.27
C GLY A 179 -6.64 -17.50 -19.56
N ILE A 180 -6.98 -16.24 -19.81
CA ILE A 180 -8.17 -15.58 -19.26
C ILE A 180 -9.21 -15.50 -20.37
N ASP A 181 -10.19 -16.38 -20.31
CA ASP A 181 -11.31 -16.45 -21.22
C ASP A 181 -12.61 -16.23 -20.42
N GLY A 182 -13.48 -15.34 -20.92
CA GLY A 182 -14.74 -15.02 -20.24
C GLY A 182 -14.63 -14.01 -19.10
N ASP A 183 -15.65 -13.99 -18.26
CA ASP A 183 -15.78 -13.06 -17.13
C ASP A 183 -14.87 -13.44 -15.96
N PHE A 184 -14.31 -12.45 -15.29
CA PHE A 184 -13.46 -12.69 -14.14
C PHE A 184 -13.59 -11.61 -13.05
N VAL A 185 -13.28 -12.02 -11.82
CA VAL A 185 -13.07 -11.17 -10.66
C VAL A 185 -11.56 -11.00 -10.48
N LEU A 186 -11.08 -9.78 -10.27
CA LEU A 186 -9.67 -9.48 -10.12
C LEU A 186 -9.29 -9.29 -8.64
N GLN A 187 -8.22 -9.94 -8.21
CA GLN A 187 -7.55 -9.67 -6.95
C GLN A 187 -6.12 -9.20 -7.22
N VAL A 188 -5.80 -7.96 -6.81
CA VAL A 188 -4.46 -7.39 -6.97
C VAL A 188 -3.75 -7.36 -5.62
N GLY A 189 -2.50 -7.81 -5.60
CA GLY A 189 -1.66 -7.78 -4.41
C GLY A 189 -0.74 -8.99 -4.28
N ARG A 190 0.15 -8.95 -3.28
CA ARG A 190 1.04 -10.08 -2.99
C ARG A 190 0.23 -11.34 -2.67
N ILE A 191 0.72 -12.49 -3.12
CA ILE A 191 0.14 -13.77 -2.73
C ILE A 191 0.74 -14.15 -1.37
N GLU A 192 -0.08 -13.99 -0.35
CA GLU A 192 0.26 -14.27 1.06
C GLU A 192 -1.02 -14.50 1.86
N ALA A 193 -0.97 -15.27 2.93
CA ALA A 193 -2.14 -15.67 3.72
C ALA A 193 -3.01 -14.48 4.17
N ARG A 194 -2.40 -13.35 4.54
CA ARG A 194 -3.12 -12.14 4.98
C ARG A 194 -4.04 -11.55 3.91
N LYS A 195 -3.72 -11.76 2.62
CA LYS A 195 -4.54 -11.29 1.49
C LYS A 195 -5.70 -12.21 1.16
N ASN A 196 -5.78 -13.36 1.81
CA ASN A 196 -6.93 -14.28 1.84
C ASN A 196 -7.42 -14.73 0.45
N GLN A 197 -6.48 -15.03 -0.46
CA GLN A 197 -6.79 -15.52 -1.80
C GLN A 197 -7.59 -16.83 -1.78
N THR A 198 -7.41 -17.65 -0.73
CA THR A 198 -8.17 -18.90 -0.57
C THR A 198 -9.67 -18.67 -0.39
N ALA A 199 -10.06 -17.66 0.40
CA ALA A 199 -11.47 -17.29 0.55
C ALA A 199 -12.04 -16.72 -0.75
N ALA A 200 -11.26 -15.91 -1.49
CA ALA A 200 -11.68 -15.41 -2.80
C ALA A 200 -11.91 -16.55 -3.79
N LEU A 201 -11.00 -17.52 -3.84
CA LEU A 201 -11.16 -18.71 -4.71
C LEU A 201 -12.39 -19.53 -4.31
N ALA A 202 -12.52 -19.86 -3.03
CA ALA A 202 -13.65 -20.63 -2.53
C ALA A 202 -15.01 -19.92 -2.76
N ALA A 203 -15.03 -18.59 -2.75
CA ALA A 203 -16.22 -17.82 -3.11
C ALA A 203 -16.52 -17.89 -4.61
N VAL A 204 -15.50 -17.74 -5.47
CA VAL A 204 -15.66 -17.80 -6.93
C VAL A 204 -16.05 -19.22 -7.40
N GLU A 205 -15.59 -20.27 -6.73
CA GLU A 205 -15.99 -21.65 -7.03
C GLU A 205 -17.48 -21.94 -6.78
N ARG A 206 -18.17 -21.07 -6.03
CA ARG A 206 -19.62 -21.13 -5.80
C ARG A 206 -20.45 -20.35 -6.83
N LEU A 207 -19.80 -19.61 -7.72
CA LEU A 207 -20.44 -18.75 -8.72
C LEU A 207 -20.26 -19.36 -10.11
N ASP A 208 -21.26 -19.27 -10.97
CA ASP A 208 -21.17 -19.78 -12.34
C ASP A 208 -20.51 -18.76 -13.28
N GLY A 209 -19.80 -19.27 -14.29
CA GLY A 209 -19.30 -18.49 -15.42
C GLY A 209 -18.19 -17.47 -15.10
N VAL A 210 -17.65 -17.41 -13.86
CA VAL A 210 -16.64 -16.43 -13.47
C VAL A 210 -15.37 -17.10 -12.98
N THR A 211 -14.21 -16.50 -13.25
CA THR A 211 -12.87 -16.96 -12.85
C THR A 211 -12.23 -15.96 -11.88
N LEU A 212 -11.42 -16.42 -10.93
CA LEU A 212 -10.56 -15.57 -10.12
C LEU A 212 -9.23 -15.32 -10.86
N VAL A 213 -8.89 -14.07 -11.08
CA VAL A 213 -7.58 -13.66 -11.58
C VAL A 213 -6.80 -13.00 -10.46
N VAL A 214 -5.63 -13.55 -10.13
CA VAL A 214 -4.75 -13.02 -9.08
C VAL A 214 -3.50 -12.45 -9.73
N ALA A 215 -3.27 -11.14 -9.55
CA ALA A 215 -2.11 -10.43 -10.07
C ALA A 215 -1.27 -9.84 -8.94
N GLY A 216 -0.01 -10.27 -8.83
CA GLY A 216 0.94 -9.76 -7.85
C GLY A 216 2.06 -10.74 -7.52
N PRO A 217 3.14 -10.26 -6.86
CA PRO A 217 4.29 -11.11 -6.55
C PRO A 217 3.96 -12.21 -5.54
N GLU A 218 4.58 -13.36 -5.72
CA GLU A 218 4.41 -14.54 -4.87
C GLU A 218 5.36 -14.45 -3.66
N ARG A 219 4.81 -14.10 -2.50
CA ARG A 219 5.54 -14.16 -1.23
C ARG A 219 5.45 -15.56 -0.61
N ASP A 220 4.33 -16.25 -0.87
CA ASP A 220 4.08 -17.63 -0.47
C ASP A 220 3.92 -18.50 -1.72
N PRO A 221 5.01 -19.18 -2.17
CA PRO A 221 4.97 -20.05 -3.34
C PRO A 221 4.07 -21.27 -3.15
N GLN A 222 3.89 -21.77 -1.92
CA GLN A 222 3.03 -22.93 -1.65
C GLN A 222 1.56 -22.55 -1.82
N LEU A 223 1.16 -21.38 -1.30
CA LEU A 223 -0.17 -20.84 -1.54
C LEU A 223 -0.42 -20.60 -3.03
N ALA A 224 0.55 -20.01 -3.75
CA ALA A 224 0.44 -19.77 -5.18
C ALA A 224 0.26 -21.10 -5.95
N ALA A 225 1.03 -22.14 -5.62
CA ALA A 225 0.89 -23.46 -6.21
C ALA A 225 -0.50 -24.06 -5.93
N LYS A 226 -0.99 -23.96 -4.70
CA LYS A 226 -2.34 -24.42 -4.33
C LYS A 226 -3.43 -23.71 -5.15
N LEU A 227 -3.34 -22.40 -5.32
CA LEU A 227 -4.31 -21.63 -6.11
C LEU A 227 -4.33 -22.08 -7.59
N ARG A 228 -3.16 -22.41 -8.16
CA ARG A 228 -3.04 -22.90 -9.55
C ARG A 228 -3.69 -24.26 -9.80
N LEU A 229 -3.95 -25.06 -8.78
CA LEU A 229 -4.62 -26.34 -8.94
C LEU A 229 -6.10 -26.19 -9.35
N SER A 230 -6.72 -25.06 -9.02
CA SER A 230 -8.11 -24.83 -9.41
C SER A 230 -8.22 -24.32 -10.85
N PRO A 231 -9.05 -24.95 -11.70
CA PRO A 231 -9.33 -24.45 -13.05
C PRO A 231 -10.05 -23.07 -13.02
N ARG A 232 -10.62 -22.72 -11.89
CA ARG A 232 -11.32 -21.42 -11.66
C ARG A 232 -10.38 -20.31 -11.18
N CYS A 233 -9.06 -20.51 -11.15
CA CYS A 233 -8.09 -19.51 -10.75
C CYS A 233 -6.98 -19.35 -11.79
N ARG A 234 -6.62 -18.10 -12.05
CA ARG A 234 -5.43 -17.74 -12.87
C ARG A 234 -4.49 -16.89 -12.02
N VAL A 235 -3.37 -17.50 -11.66
CA VAL A 235 -2.28 -16.83 -10.90
C VAL A 235 -1.25 -16.32 -11.89
N LEU A 236 -1.21 -15.00 -12.09
CA LEU A 236 -0.37 -14.35 -13.10
C LEU A 236 1.02 -13.98 -12.61
N GLY A 237 1.23 -13.99 -11.26
CA GLY A 237 2.42 -13.36 -10.72
C GLY A 237 2.42 -11.85 -10.96
N ARG A 238 3.61 -11.24 -11.01
CA ARG A 238 3.75 -9.83 -11.32
C ARG A 238 3.53 -9.59 -12.82
N VAL A 239 2.66 -8.64 -13.13
CA VAL A 239 2.41 -8.15 -14.50
C VAL A 239 2.96 -6.74 -14.67
N ASP A 240 3.18 -6.31 -15.93
CA ASP A 240 3.51 -4.93 -16.26
C ASP A 240 2.29 -4.01 -16.12
N GLN A 241 2.54 -2.71 -16.09
CA GLN A 241 1.49 -1.72 -15.88
C GLN A 241 0.42 -1.74 -16.98
N PRO A 242 0.74 -1.81 -18.30
CA PRO A 242 -0.27 -1.91 -19.33
C PRO A 242 -1.17 -3.16 -19.20
N THR A 243 -0.60 -4.29 -18.80
CA THR A 243 -1.37 -5.51 -18.51
C THR A 243 -2.26 -5.34 -17.27
N LEU A 244 -1.78 -4.70 -16.22
CA LEU A 244 -2.57 -4.43 -15.02
C LEU A 244 -3.76 -3.51 -15.33
N GLU A 245 -3.56 -2.46 -16.14
CA GLU A 245 -4.65 -1.59 -16.61
C GLU A 245 -5.69 -2.36 -17.41
N LEU A 246 -5.26 -3.28 -18.30
CA LEU A 246 -6.16 -4.16 -19.03
C LEU A 246 -6.97 -5.04 -18.10
N LEU A 247 -6.33 -5.66 -17.10
CA LEU A 247 -7.01 -6.49 -16.10
C LEU A 247 -8.06 -5.69 -15.33
N TYR A 248 -7.72 -4.52 -14.82
CA TYR A 248 -8.70 -3.65 -14.18
C TYR A 248 -9.85 -3.29 -15.15
N LYS A 249 -9.53 -2.87 -16.38
CA LYS A 249 -10.55 -2.49 -17.37
C LYS A 249 -11.54 -3.62 -17.64
N ARG A 250 -11.10 -4.86 -17.73
CA ARG A 250 -11.90 -6.03 -18.14
C ARG A 250 -12.54 -6.79 -16.98
N ALA A 251 -12.03 -6.66 -15.77
CA ALA A 251 -12.62 -7.29 -14.59
C ALA A 251 -14.07 -6.85 -14.39
N ARG A 252 -14.93 -7.79 -14.02
CA ARG A 252 -16.34 -7.52 -13.63
C ARG A 252 -16.41 -6.82 -12.29
N ALA A 253 -15.58 -7.26 -11.35
CA ALA A 253 -15.41 -6.66 -10.03
C ALA A 253 -13.97 -6.87 -9.54
N VAL A 254 -13.56 -6.09 -8.55
CA VAL A 254 -12.30 -6.28 -7.82
C VAL A 254 -12.62 -6.77 -6.42
N VAL A 255 -11.97 -7.85 -6.00
CA VAL A 255 -12.15 -8.42 -4.67
C VAL A 255 -10.93 -8.15 -3.79
N VAL A 256 -11.17 -7.66 -2.58
CA VAL A 256 -10.12 -7.38 -1.59
C VAL A 256 -10.51 -8.04 -0.26
N PRO A 257 -10.33 -9.38 -0.15
CA PRO A 257 -10.79 -10.17 1.00
C PRO A 257 -9.76 -10.16 2.13
N SER A 258 -8.86 -9.17 2.15
CA SER A 258 -7.74 -9.10 3.07
C SER A 258 -8.20 -9.12 4.53
N LEU A 259 -7.54 -9.96 5.34
CA LEU A 259 -7.76 -10.02 6.79
C LEU A 259 -7.30 -8.75 7.50
N TYR A 260 -6.31 -8.07 6.92
CA TYR A 260 -5.73 -6.85 7.46
C TYR A 260 -5.02 -6.04 6.36
N GLU A 261 -5.21 -4.72 6.37
CA GLU A 261 -4.51 -3.74 5.54
C GLU A 261 -4.17 -2.50 6.37
N GLY A 262 -2.99 -1.94 6.13
CA GLY A 262 -2.65 -0.66 6.74
C GLY A 262 -3.41 0.50 6.12
N PHE A 263 -3.69 0.44 4.80
CA PHE A 263 -4.50 1.43 4.09
C PHE A 263 -5.52 0.79 3.14
N GLY A 264 -5.07 -0.03 2.19
CA GLY A 264 -5.96 -0.64 1.20
C GLY A 264 -5.79 -0.03 -0.21
N LEU A 265 -4.54 0.16 -0.63
CA LEU A 265 -4.24 0.64 -2.00
C LEU A 265 -4.99 -0.12 -3.10
N PRO A 266 -5.18 -1.47 -3.06
CA PRO A 266 -5.93 -2.16 -4.09
C PRO A 266 -7.40 -1.73 -4.20
N VAL A 267 -8.04 -1.35 -3.08
CA VAL A 267 -9.39 -0.77 -3.08
C VAL A 267 -9.35 0.57 -3.81
N LEU A 268 -8.43 1.44 -3.43
CA LEU A 268 -8.33 2.78 -4.01
C LEU A 268 -7.96 2.74 -5.49
N GLU A 269 -7.04 1.87 -5.91
CA GLU A 269 -6.65 1.67 -7.30
C GLU A 269 -7.82 1.18 -8.17
N ALA A 270 -8.62 0.25 -7.67
CA ALA A 270 -9.82 -0.23 -8.32
C ALA A 270 -10.88 0.88 -8.45
N MET A 271 -11.08 1.67 -7.38
CA MET A 271 -12.02 2.78 -7.36
C MET A 271 -11.64 3.89 -8.35
N ALA A 272 -10.36 4.25 -8.44
CA ALA A 272 -9.87 5.22 -9.41
C ALA A 272 -10.20 4.80 -10.86
N ARG A 273 -10.19 3.49 -11.13
CA ARG A 273 -10.55 2.90 -12.43
C ARG A 273 -12.06 2.66 -12.60
N GLY A 274 -12.86 3.11 -11.61
CA GLY A 274 -14.32 2.96 -11.62
C GLY A 274 -14.77 1.50 -11.58
N LYS A 275 -14.04 0.65 -10.87
CA LYS A 275 -14.44 -0.73 -10.65
C LYS A 275 -15.27 -0.86 -9.37
N VAL A 276 -16.26 -1.74 -9.41
CA VAL A 276 -16.93 -2.18 -8.19
C VAL A 276 -15.94 -2.98 -7.35
N VAL A 277 -15.87 -2.63 -6.09
CA VAL A 277 -15.01 -3.28 -5.12
C VAL A 277 -15.87 -4.06 -4.14
N VAL A 278 -15.52 -5.34 -3.96
CA VAL A 278 -16.03 -6.17 -2.87
C VAL A 278 -14.89 -6.39 -1.89
N ALA A 279 -15.01 -5.87 -0.68
CA ALA A 279 -13.93 -5.88 0.31
C ALA A 279 -14.39 -6.51 1.63
N ALA A 280 -13.43 -7.08 2.37
CA ALA A 280 -13.68 -7.44 3.75
C ALA A 280 -13.94 -6.17 4.58
N LYS A 281 -14.89 -6.21 5.51
CA LYS A 281 -15.09 -5.12 6.49
C LYS A 281 -14.04 -5.22 7.61
N ALA A 282 -12.77 -5.04 7.25
CA ALA A 282 -11.64 -5.25 8.12
C ALA A 282 -10.64 -4.09 8.04
N SER A 283 -10.02 -3.77 9.17
CA SER A 283 -8.98 -2.73 9.30
C SER A 283 -9.34 -1.43 8.57
N SER A 284 -8.46 -0.91 7.72
CA SER A 284 -8.62 0.33 6.98
C SER A 284 -9.50 0.25 5.73
N LEU A 285 -9.93 -0.94 5.28
CA LEU A 285 -10.69 -1.09 4.04
C LEU A 285 -11.99 -0.27 4.01
N PRO A 286 -12.80 -0.20 5.10
CA PRO A 286 -13.97 0.67 5.15
C PRO A 286 -13.63 2.16 5.13
N GLU A 287 -12.48 2.58 5.67
CA GLU A 287 -12.03 3.97 5.63
C GLU A 287 -11.77 4.43 4.19
N VAL A 288 -11.19 3.55 3.36
CA VAL A 288 -10.89 3.84 1.96
C VAL A 288 -12.13 3.69 1.09
N GLY A 289 -12.82 2.56 1.18
CA GLY A 289 -13.97 2.25 0.32
C GLY A 289 -15.22 3.09 0.64
N GLY A 290 -15.48 3.37 1.93
CA GLY A 290 -16.70 4.08 2.38
C GLY A 290 -17.96 3.41 1.82
N GLU A 291 -18.92 4.20 1.41
CA GLU A 291 -20.18 3.73 0.79
C GLU A 291 -20.03 3.37 -0.70
N ALA A 292 -18.84 3.55 -1.29
CA ALA A 292 -18.59 3.27 -2.69
C ALA A 292 -18.04 1.86 -2.95
N ALA A 293 -18.05 0.98 -1.92
CA ALA A 293 -17.67 -0.42 -1.99
C ALA A 293 -18.74 -1.29 -1.33
N LEU A 294 -18.78 -2.56 -1.72
CA LEU A 294 -19.59 -3.58 -1.06
C LEU A 294 -18.73 -4.31 -0.02
N TYR A 295 -19.33 -4.68 1.09
CA TYR A 295 -18.60 -5.32 2.19
C TYR A 295 -19.21 -6.64 2.60
N PHE A 296 -18.35 -7.59 2.94
CA PHE A 296 -18.71 -8.77 3.70
C PHE A 296 -18.02 -8.71 5.07
N HIS A 297 -18.67 -9.24 6.11
CA HIS A 297 -18.30 -8.99 7.50
C HIS A 297 -17.31 -10.02 8.04
N ASP A 298 -17.47 -11.27 7.66
CA ASP A 298 -16.59 -12.36 8.11
C ASP A 298 -15.62 -12.73 6.97
N ALA A 299 -14.38 -12.30 7.11
CA ALA A 299 -13.34 -12.60 6.13
C ALA A 299 -12.99 -14.10 6.06
N ALA A 300 -13.39 -14.91 7.05
CA ALA A 300 -13.23 -16.35 7.05
C ALA A 300 -14.41 -17.08 6.37
N ASP A 301 -15.51 -16.38 6.05
CA ASP A 301 -16.72 -16.96 5.43
C ASP A 301 -16.75 -16.72 3.90
N PRO A 302 -16.33 -17.72 3.07
CA PRO A 302 -16.39 -17.60 1.63
C PRO A 302 -17.82 -17.61 1.06
N GLU A 303 -18.81 -18.12 1.80
CA GLU A 303 -20.21 -18.08 1.35
C GLU A 303 -20.76 -16.66 1.42
N GLN A 304 -20.48 -15.92 2.49
CA GLN A 304 -20.85 -14.51 2.60
C GLN A 304 -20.17 -13.68 1.49
N LEU A 305 -18.89 -13.94 1.22
CA LEU A 305 -18.18 -13.30 0.11
C LEU A 305 -18.81 -13.64 -1.24
N ALA A 306 -19.20 -14.90 -1.48
CA ALA A 306 -19.85 -15.31 -2.71
C ALA A 306 -21.19 -14.58 -2.93
N LYS A 307 -22.02 -14.46 -1.89
CA LYS A 307 -23.31 -13.73 -1.95
C LYS A 307 -23.10 -12.25 -2.34
N VAL A 308 -22.10 -11.58 -1.74
CA VAL A 308 -21.81 -10.17 -2.07
C VAL A 308 -21.21 -10.04 -3.46
N LEU A 309 -20.34 -10.96 -3.90
CA LEU A 309 -19.83 -11.01 -5.27
C LEU A 309 -20.94 -11.23 -6.28
N GLN A 310 -21.88 -12.14 -6.02
CA GLN A 310 -23.02 -12.41 -6.88
C GLN A 310 -23.83 -11.13 -7.15
N VAL A 311 -24.17 -10.39 -6.10
CA VAL A 311 -24.85 -9.08 -6.23
C VAL A 311 -24.03 -8.11 -7.11
N ALA A 312 -22.72 -8.03 -6.89
CA ALA A 312 -21.83 -7.18 -7.68
C ALA A 312 -21.76 -7.60 -9.16
N LEU A 313 -21.95 -8.89 -9.49
CA LEU A 313 -21.85 -9.43 -10.84
C LEU A 313 -23.19 -9.33 -11.61
N GLU A 314 -24.32 -9.49 -10.94
CA GLU A 314 -25.65 -9.58 -11.56
C GLU A 314 -26.35 -8.22 -11.66
N ASP A 315 -26.15 -7.29 -10.72
CA ASP A 315 -26.85 -6.00 -10.71
C ASP A 315 -26.08 -4.93 -11.49
N ASP A 316 -26.42 -4.74 -12.76
CA ASP A 316 -25.80 -3.74 -13.65
C ASP A 316 -26.06 -2.30 -13.20
N LYS A 317 -27.24 -2.03 -12.62
CA LYS A 317 -27.58 -0.68 -12.12
C LYS A 317 -26.74 -0.35 -10.89
N LEU A 318 -26.63 -1.27 -9.97
CA LEU A 318 -25.79 -1.12 -8.79
C LEU A 318 -24.31 -0.96 -9.19
N ARG A 319 -23.81 -1.79 -10.12
CA ARG A 319 -22.44 -1.66 -10.64
C ARG A 319 -22.17 -0.28 -11.22
N THR A 320 -23.07 0.24 -12.04
CA THR A 320 -22.93 1.57 -12.66
C THR A 320 -22.93 2.67 -11.60
N SER A 321 -23.81 2.58 -10.61
CA SER A 321 -23.89 3.53 -9.49
C SER A 321 -22.61 3.52 -8.65
N LEU A 322 -22.17 2.33 -8.23
CA LEU A 322 -20.96 2.16 -7.43
C LEU A 322 -19.71 2.58 -8.20
N ALA A 323 -19.61 2.28 -9.49
CA ALA A 323 -18.48 2.70 -10.33
C ALA A 323 -18.32 4.23 -10.38
N ARG A 324 -19.44 4.98 -10.42
CA ARG A 324 -19.44 6.44 -10.35
C ARG A 324 -18.98 6.91 -8.96
N ALA A 325 -19.63 6.41 -7.91
CA ALA A 325 -19.29 6.75 -6.52
C ALA A 325 -17.82 6.43 -6.20
N ALA A 326 -17.30 5.31 -6.72
CA ALA A 326 -15.91 4.90 -6.57
C ALA A 326 -14.94 5.93 -7.17
N ARG A 327 -15.17 6.40 -8.40
CA ARG A 327 -14.33 7.45 -9.01
C ARG A 327 -14.40 8.76 -8.24
N GLU A 328 -15.58 9.18 -7.82
CA GLU A 328 -15.76 10.41 -7.03
C GLU A 328 -15.00 10.32 -5.70
N ARG A 329 -15.08 9.16 -5.04
CA ARG A 329 -14.35 8.94 -3.79
C ARG A 329 -12.84 8.89 -4.00
N ALA A 330 -12.35 8.19 -5.03
CA ALA A 330 -10.92 8.07 -5.30
C ALA A 330 -10.25 9.43 -5.54
N ARG A 331 -10.96 10.41 -6.14
CA ARG A 331 -10.46 11.79 -6.33
C ARG A 331 -10.11 12.51 -5.03
N LYS A 332 -10.59 12.03 -3.88
CA LYS A 332 -10.22 12.59 -2.57
C LYS A 332 -8.84 12.14 -2.10
N PHE A 333 -8.28 11.10 -2.71
CA PHE A 333 -7.02 10.46 -2.33
C PHE A 333 -5.97 10.65 -3.42
N THR A 334 -5.27 11.78 -3.39
CA THR A 334 -4.20 12.09 -4.35
C THR A 334 -2.85 12.15 -3.65
N TRP A 335 -1.78 11.87 -4.39
CA TRP A 335 -0.43 11.95 -3.85
C TRP A 335 -0.04 13.40 -3.49
N GLU A 336 -0.63 14.39 -4.15
CA GLU A 336 -0.45 15.80 -3.82
C GLU A 336 -1.00 16.12 -2.41
N ARG A 337 -2.19 15.61 -2.09
CA ARG A 337 -2.77 15.74 -0.75
C ARG A 337 -1.97 14.99 0.30
N THR A 338 -1.49 13.80 -0.03
CA THR A 338 -0.60 13.04 0.87
C THR A 338 0.68 13.83 1.15
N ALA A 339 1.34 14.37 0.13
CA ALA A 339 2.56 15.17 0.29
C ALA A 339 2.30 16.45 1.09
N ALA A 340 1.20 17.15 0.83
CA ALA A 340 0.80 18.33 1.59
C ALA A 340 0.57 18.00 3.07
N GLY A 341 -0.17 16.92 3.37
CA GLY A 341 -0.36 16.45 4.75
C GLY A 341 0.95 16.08 5.46
N VAL A 342 1.91 15.47 4.76
CA VAL A 342 3.26 15.22 5.31
C VAL A 342 3.98 16.53 5.62
N VAL A 343 3.91 17.52 4.72
CA VAL A 343 4.51 18.85 4.92
C VAL A 343 3.90 19.56 6.13
N ASP A 344 2.58 19.46 6.31
CA ASP A 344 1.92 20.07 7.48
C ASP A 344 2.44 19.48 8.79
N VAL A 345 2.61 18.16 8.86
CA VAL A 345 3.21 17.50 10.04
C VAL A 345 4.69 17.91 10.24
N ILE A 346 5.44 18.08 9.13
CA ILE A 346 6.82 18.58 9.21
C ILE A 346 6.84 20.01 9.79
N ARG A 347 5.92 20.89 9.37
CA ARG A 347 5.81 22.26 9.88
C ARG A 347 5.53 22.33 11.39
N GLU A 348 4.77 21.37 11.93
CA GLU A 348 4.57 21.26 13.39
C GLU A 348 5.87 20.98 14.16
N LEU A 349 6.90 20.40 13.50
CA LEU A 349 8.13 19.94 14.16
C LEU A 349 9.32 20.91 14.01
N VAL A 350 9.30 21.84 13.04
CA VAL A 350 10.45 22.73 12.69
C VAL A 350 10.16 24.24 12.84
#